data_21eaf708fc797dd5e1564b52f7896b93
#
_entry.id   21eaf708fc797dd5e1564b52f7896b93
#
_cell.length_a   1.000
_cell.length_b   1.000
_cell.length_c   1.000
_cell.angle_alpha   90.00
_cell.angle_beta   90.00
_cell.angle_gamma   90.00
#
_symmetry.space_group_name_H-M   'P 1'
#
loop_
_entity.id
_entity.type
_entity.pdbx_description
1 polymer ?
#
loop_
_entity_poly.entity_id
_entity_poly.type
_entity_poly.pdbx_seq_one_letter_code
_entity_poly.pdbx_strand_id
1 'polypeptide(L)'
;TAAATSYSHSSSPTLPFYTFYSMFGFQRTADQVWAAADSRARGFLMGATAGRTTLNGEGLQHQDGHSLLMASAVPACRAWDPAYAYELATIIRHGINEMWRDNMDVIHYVMLYNENQQQLPKPEGADYGIIKGAYKVQESEAESPSQIRILGSGPILQYAREAATQLQSEHGVSSEVWSVTSYGELRREGLDSERHNRLNPQEQVSPYVSECFGDDIPTIAVSDYIAAVPEMIQRWVGGTYTVLGTDGFGRSDTRENLRRFFEIDTQSIIIASLSALERGGEMPIGTVKQTSKRMGINLNREDKAE
;
A
#
# COMPACT_ATOMS: atom_id res chain seq x y z
N THR A 1 24.38 -11.42 -3.60
CA THR A 1 24.08 -12.64 -4.38
C THR A 1 24.68 -13.89 -3.73
N ALA A 2 26.01 -13.97 -3.43
CA ALA A 2 26.66 -15.20 -2.94
C ALA A 2 25.97 -15.81 -1.69
N ALA A 3 25.63 -15.01 -0.67
CA ALA A 3 24.88 -15.49 0.49
C ALA A 3 23.46 -15.95 0.10
N ALA A 4 22.80 -15.23 -0.79
CA ALA A 4 21.43 -15.50 -1.23
C ALA A 4 21.29 -16.74 -2.12
N THR A 5 22.41 -17.24 -2.70
CA THR A 5 22.48 -18.49 -3.48
C THR A 5 23.21 -19.62 -2.75
N SER A 6 23.58 -19.40 -1.48
CA SER A 6 24.37 -20.38 -0.69
C SER A 6 23.70 -21.74 -0.54
N TYR A 7 22.37 -21.79 -0.58
CA TYR A 7 21.61 -23.05 -0.51
C TYR A 7 21.94 -24.04 -1.63
N SER A 8 22.47 -23.56 -2.77
CA SER A 8 22.81 -24.41 -3.93
C SER A 8 24.26 -24.90 -3.95
N HIS A 9 25.15 -24.32 -3.15
CA HIS A 9 26.59 -24.62 -3.20
C HIS A 9 27.30 -24.67 -1.84
N SER A 10 26.56 -24.49 -0.74
CA SER A 10 27.13 -24.51 0.61
C SER A 10 26.43 -25.55 1.48
N SER A 11 27.19 -26.20 2.34
CA SER A 11 26.66 -27.08 3.41
C SER A 11 25.95 -26.26 4.52
N SER A 12 26.15 -24.95 4.54
CA SER A 12 25.56 -24.03 5.52
C SER A 12 24.79 -22.91 4.78
N PRO A 13 23.58 -23.21 4.27
CA PRO A 13 22.78 -22.23 3.57
C PRO A 13 22.37 -21.07 4.48
N THR A 14 22.28 -19.87 3.93
CA THR A 14 21.91 -18.65 4.64
C THR A 14 20.81 -17.91 3.92
N LEU A 15 19.97 -17.17 4.68
CA LEU A 15 19.02 -16.20 4.15
C LEU A 15 19.50 -14.82 4.55
N PRO A 16 20.06 -14.02 3.65
CA PRO A 16 20.54 -12.69 3.96
C PRO A 16 19.39 -11.70 4.15
N PHE A 17 19.58 -10.79 5.11
CA PHE A 17 18.83 -9.55 5.26
C PHE A 17 19.74 -8.42 4.83
N TYR A 18 19.43 -7.76 3.73
CA TYR A 18 20.23 -6.66 3.21
C TYR A 18 19.45 -5.35 3.31
N THR A 19 19.89 -4.47 4.19
CA THR A 19 19.26 -3.16 4.40
C THR A 19 19.97 -2.10 3.58
N PHE A 20 19.19 -1.30 2.87
CA PHE A 20 19.67 -0.14 2.12
C PHE A 20 18.69 1.03 2.25
N TYR A 21 19.13 2.20 1.90
CA TYR A 21 18.26 3.36 1.73
C TYR A 21 17.27 3.09 0.59
N SER A 22 15.96 3.15 0.85
CA SER A 22 14.96 2.70 -0.13
C SER A 22 15.04 3.49 -1.44
N MET A 23 15.23 4.81 -1.38
CA MET A 23 15.38 5.68 -2.55
C MET A 23 16.56 5.26 -3.43
N PHE A 24 17.68 4.86 -2.84
CA PHE A 24 18.87 4.49 -3.59
C PHE A 24 18.93 3.01 -3.94
N GLY A 25 18.17 2.16 -3.25
CA GLY A 25 18.16 0.73 -3.44
C GLY A 25 17.79 0.35 -4.87
N PHE A 26 16.52 0.27 -5.17
CA PHE A 26 16.07 -0.11 -6.50
C PHE A 26 16.52 0.85 -7.59
N GLN A 27 16.53 2.15 -7.35
CA GLN A 27 16.92 3.12 -8.37
C GLN A 27 18.38 2.97 -8.85
N ARG A 28 19.28 2.51 -7.98
CA ARG A 28 20.71 2.35 -8.30
C ARG A 28 21.15 0.91 -8.49
N THR A 29 20.38 -0.07 -7.99
CA THR A 29 20.75 -1.48 -7.98
C THR A 29 19.71 -2.40 -8.62
N ALA A 30 18.74 -1.86 -9.36
CA ALA A 30 17.69 -2.65 -10.00
C ALA A 30 18.24 -3.75 -10.92
N ASP A 31 19.31 -3.45 -11.65
CA ASP A 31 19.99 -4.43 -12.51
C ASP A 31 20.58 -5.59 -11.69
N GLN A 32 21.23 -5.30 -10.55
CA GLN A 32 21.74 -6.35 -9.67
C GLN A 32 20.62 -7.14 -8.98
N VAL A 33 19.49 -6.51 -8.66
CA VAL A 33 18.33 -7.22 -8.12
C VAL A 33 17.73 -8.16 -9.17
N TRP A 34 17.65 -7.69 -10.42
CA TRP A 34 17.23 -8.52 -11.56
C TRP A 34 18.16 -9.72 -11.75
N ALA A 35 19.48 -9.49 -11.81
CA ALA A 35 20.47 -10.54 -11.96
C ALA A 35 20.47 -11.52 -10.77
N ALA A 36 20.26 -11.04 -9.56
CA ALA A 36 20.12 -11.90 -8.36
C ALA A 36 18.86 -12.78 -8.47
N ALA A 37 17.74 -12.22 -8.92
CA ALA A 37 16.50 -12.96 -9.14
C ALA A 37 16.66 -14.04 -10.24
N ASP A 38 17.32 -13.70 -11.36
CA ASP A 38 17.64 -14.64 -12.44
C ASP A 38 18.57 -15.76 -11.95
N SER A 39 19.48 -15.45 -11.03
CA SER A 39 20.35 -16.43 -10.35
C SER A 39 19.64 -17.22 -9.25
N ARG A 40 18.32 -17.11 -9.10
CA ARG A 40 17.51 -17.78 -8.09
C ARG A 40 17.90 -17.43 -6.65
N ALA A 41 18.28 -16.19 -6.41
CA ALA A 41 18.62 -15.70 -5.07
C ALA A 41 17.40 -15.74 -4.13
N ARG A 42 17.66 -16.06 -2.85
CA ARG A 42 16.67 -16.08 -1.75
C ARG A 42 17.12 -15.12 -0.67
N GLY A 43 16.24 -14.27 -0.16
CA GLY A 43 16.57 -13.36 0.92
C GLY A 43 15.65 -12.17 1.03
N PHE A 44 16.02 -11.26 1.93
CA PHE A 44 15.27 -10.06 2.21
C PHE A 44 16.06 -8.82 1.82
N LEU A 45 15.42 -7.92 1.09
CA LEU A 45 15.84 -6.55 0.85
C LEU A 45 14.99 -5.66 1.76
N MET A 46 15.65 -4.91 2.65
CA MET A 46 14.98 -4.03 3.60
C MET A 46 15.18 -2.59 3.15
N GLY A 47 14.12 -1.99 2.59
CA GLY A 47 14.13 -0.58 2.16
C GLY A 47 13.94 0.34 3.36
N ALA A 48 15.02 0.81 3.96
CA ALA A 48 14.98 1.63 5.15
C ALA A 48 14.80 3.12 4.83
N THR A 49 14.22 3.86 5.79
CA THR A 49 13.80 5.27 5.66
C THR A 49 12.90 5.48 4.43
N ALA A 50 11.95 4.57 4.26
CA ALA A 50 11.02 4.56 3.14
C ALA A 50 9.99 5.70 3.20
N GLY A 51 9.31 5.92 2.07
CA GLY A 51 8.19 6.84 1.94
C GLY A 51 8.59 8.25 1.49
N ARG A 52 7.72 8.83 0.67
CA ARG A 52 7.94 10.18 0.11
C ARG A 52 7.78 11.28 1.14
N THR A 53 6.83 11.14 2.06
CA THR A 53 6.52 12.12 3.09
C THR A 53 7.06 11.71 4.46
N THR A 54 7.23 10.42 4.68
CA THR A 54 7.65 9.89 5.99
C THR A 54 9.10 10.22 6.31
N LEU A 55 9.99 10.20 5.32
CA LEU A 55 11.34 10.72 5.47
C LEU A 55 11.33 12.25 5.26
N ASN A 56 11.14 12.99 6.34
CA ASN A 56 11.07 14.44 6.32
C ASN A 56 12.46 15.10 6.42
N GLY A 57 12.57 16.34 5.95
CA GLY A 57 13.71 17.24 6.18
C GLY A 57 14.93 17.06 5.26
N GLU A 58 15.16 15.87 4.69
CA GLU A 58 16.37 15.58 3.92
C GLU A 58 16.28 15.95 2.43
N GLY A 59 15.12 16.30 1.94
CA GLY A 59 14.92 16.73 0.56
C GLY A 59 14.68 15.62 -0.44
N LEU A 60 14.47 16.04 -1.66
CA LEU A 60 13.92 15.22 -2.75
C LEU A 60 14.75 13.97 -3.11
N GLN A 61 16.08 14.02 -2.97
CA GLN A 61 16.96 12.92 -3.36
C GLN A 61 16.92 11.73 -2.38
N HIS A 62 16.30 11.87 -1.21
CA HIS A 62 16.18 10.79 -0.21
C HIS A 62 14.77 10.23 -0.08
N GLN A 63 13.77 10.90 -0.60
CA GLN A 63 12.37 10.58 -0.42
C GLN A 63 11.87 9.62 -1.50
N ASP A 64 11.80 8.33 -1.15
CA ASP A 64 11.33 7.28 -2.04
C ASP A 64 9.80 7.29 -2.16
N GLY A 65 9.29 7.35 -3.37
CA GLY A 65 7.86 7.21 -3.65
C GLY A 65 7.57 6.24 -4.79
N HIS A 66 8.58 5.51 -5.33
CA HIS A 66 8.40 4.72 -6.56
C HIS A 66 9.09 3.35 -6.56
N SER A 67 9.88 3.02 -5.53
CA SER A 67 10.62 1.75 -5.52
C SER A 67 9.71 0.51 -5.51
N LEU A 68 8.51 0.59 -4.93
CA LEU A 68 7.52 -0.50 -4.96
C LEU A 68 7.04 -0.78 -6.40
N LEU A 69 6.86 0.28 -7.22
CA LEU A 69 6.52 0.11 -8.63
C LEU A 69 7.68 -0.55 -9.40
N MET A 70 8.92 -0.11 -9.16
CA MET A 70 10.10 -0.72 -9.78
C MET A 70 10.26 -2.19 -9.38
N ALA A 71 10.04 -2.51 -8.11
CA ALA A 71 10.10 -3.89 -7.61
C ALA A 71 9.07 -4.81 -8.26
N SER A 72 7.91 -4.28 -8.64
CA SER A 72 6.86 -5.06 -9.32
C SER A 72 7.27 -5.58 -10.69
N ALA A 73 8.30 -5.00 -11.31
CA ALA A 73 8.84 -5.46 -12.59
C ALA A 73 9.74 -6.70 -12.46
N VAL A 74 10.26 -7.01 -11.25
CA VAL A 74 11.12 -8.18 -11.02
C VAL A 74 10.26 -9.39 -10.67
N PRO A 75 10.21 -10.45 -11.51
CA PRO A 75 9.25 -11.55 -11.34
C PRO A 75 9.33 -12.28 -10.00
N ALA A 76 10.54 -12.47 -9.47
CA ALA A 76 10.77 -13.15 -8.19
C ALA A 76 10.73 -12.21 -6.97
N CYS A 77 10.52 -10.89 -7.17
CA CYS A 77 10.47 -9.93 -6.07
C CYS A 77 9.04 -9.77 -5.56
N ARG A 78 8.86 -9.95 -4.26
CA ARG A 78 7.62 -9.70 -3.51
C ARG A 78 7.79 -8.46 -2.67
N ALA A 79 7.07 -7.40 -3.00
CA ALA A 79 7.22 -6.09 -2.36
C ALA A 79 6.12 -5.83 -1.33
N TRP A 80 6.51 -5.33 -0.15
CA TRP A 80 5.66 -5.19 1.02
C TRP A 80 5.76 -3.81 1.64
N ASP A 81 4.63 -3.26 2.05
CA ASP A 81 4.48 -1.95 2.69
C ASP A 81 3.74 -2.06 4.04
N PRO A 82 4.36 -2.68 5.06
CA PRO A 82 3.72 -2.91 6.35
C PRO A 82 3.57 -1.62 7.16
N ALA A 83 2.42 -1.48 7.83
CA ALA A 83 2.13 -0.40 8.78
C ALA A 83 2.50 -0.77 10.23
N TYR A 84 2.28 -2.04 10.62
CA TYR A 84 2.44 -2.50 11.99
C TYR A 84 3.57 -3.52 12.14
N ALA A 85 4.16 -3.57 13.34
CA ALA A 85 5.22 -4.54 13.65
C ALA A 85 4.76 -6.01 13.49
N TYR A 86 3.49 -6.31 13.79
CA TYR A 86 2.96 -7.66 13.61
C TYR A 86 2.79 -8.03 12.13
N GLU A 87 2.52 -7.06 11.23
CA GLU A 87 2.53 -7.28 9.78
C GLU A 87 3.94 -7.63 9.32
N LEU A 88 4.93 -6.82 9.71
CA LEU A 88 6.34 -7.06 9.42
C LEU A 88 6.78 -8.46 9.88
N ALA A 89 6.45 -8.83 11.12
CA ALA A 89 6.79 -10.14 11.68
C ALA A 89 6.12 -11.29 10.90
N THR A 90 4.85 -11.12 10.49
CA THR A 90 4.10 -12.10 9.70
C THR A 90 4.72 -12.27 8.30
N ILE A 91 5.06 -11.17 7.63
CA ILE A 91 5.72 -11.16 6.30
C ILE A 91 7.09 -11.85 6.36
N ILE A 92 7.92 -11.51 7.37
CA ILE A 92 9.25 -12.13 7.51
C ILE A 92 9.11 -13.63 7.77
N ARG A 93 8.22 -14.04 8.69
CA ARG A 93 7.97 -15.47 8.97
C ARG A 93 7.49 -16.21 7.72
N HIS A 94 6.60 -15.61 6.95
CA HIS A 94 6.13 -16.17 5.69
C HIS A 94 7.29 -16.34 4.70
N GLY A 95 8.06 -15.30 4.45
CA GLY A 95 9.19 -15.34 3.52
C GLY A 95 10.26 -16.36 3.91
N ILE A 96 10.55 -16.51 5.21
CA ILE A 96 11.45 -17.58 5.69
C ILE A 96 10.87 -18.96 5.34
N ASN A 97 9.57 -19.19 5.56
CA ASN A 97 8.92 -20.45 5.24
C ASN A 97 8.96 -20.74 3.73
N GLU A 98 8.62 -19.77 2.88
CA GLU A 98 8.69 -19.92 1.41
C GLU A 98 10.11 -20.30 0.95
N MET A 99 11.13 -19.57 1.41
CA MET A 99 12.48 -19.76 0.93
C MET A 99 13.18 -20.99 1.53
N TRP A 100 12.89 -21.32 2.78
CA TRP A 100 13.58 -22.37 3.51
C TRP A 100 12.84 -23.70 3.51
N ARG A 101 11.55 -23.70 3.84
CA ARG A 101 10.75 -24.92 3.92
C ARG A 101 10.24 -25.34 2.54
N ASP A 102 9.71 -24.37 1.78
CA ASP A 102 9.01 -24.63 0.52
C ASP A 102 9.94 -24.52 -0.68
N ASN A 103 11.20 -24.14 -0.45
CA ASN A 103 12.29 -24.04 -1.44
C ASN A 103 11.98 -23.08 -2.61
N MET A 104 11.19 -22.03 -2.38
CA MET A 104 10.87 -21.05 -3.40
C MET A 104 12.03 -20.06 -3.60
N ASP A 105 12.35 -19.80 -4.87
CA ASP A 105 13.38 -18.85 -5.27
C ASP A 105 12.76 -17.45 -5.39
N VAL A 106 12.62 -16.77 -4.24
CA VAL A 106 11.98 -15.44 -4.13
C VAL A 106 12.83 -14.48 -3.29
N ILE A 107 12.67 -13.19 -3.57
CA ILE A 107 13.27 -12.09 -2.82
C ILE A 107 12.12 -11.27 -2.23
N HIS A 108 12.11 -11.07 -0.91
CA HIS A 108 11.16 -10.18 -0.25
C HIS A 108 11.75 -8.78 -0.12
N TYR A 109 11.11 -7.78 -0.70
CA TYR A 109 11.44 -6.37 -0.55
C TYR A 109 10.46 -5.73 0.42
N VAL A 110 10.93 -5.31 1.59
CA VAL A 110 10.08 -4.86 2.70
C VAL A 110 10.44 -3.43 3.09
N MET A 111 9.44 -2.55 3.13
CA MET A 111 9.60 -1.16 3.53
C MET A 111 9.74 -1.02 5.04
N LEU A 112 10.68 -0.19 5.48
CA LEU A 112 10.88 0.19 6.88
C LEU A 112 10.88 1.70 7.02
N TYR A 113 10.11 2.18 7.99
CA TYR A 113 9.89 3.60 8.21
C TYR A 113 10.53 4.11 9.49
N ASN A 114 10.91 5.39 9.51
CA ASN A 114 11.49 6.07 10.66
C ASN A 114 10.49 6.95 11.42
N GLU A 115 9.21 6.61 11.35
CA GLU A 115 8.12 7.28 12.07
C GLU A 115 7.57 6.39 13.18
N ASN A 116 7.44 6.95 14.38
CA ASN A 116 6.79 6.27 15.49
C ASN A 116 5.28 6.24 15.28
N GLN A 117 4.69 5.06 15.34
CA GLN A 117 3.25 4.85 15.20
C GLN A 117 2.71 4.08 16.40
N GLN A 118 1.47 4.39 16.77
CA GLN A 118 0.76 3.60 17.76
C GLN A 118 0.53 2.19 17.19
N GLN A 119 1.05 1.20 17.90
CA GLN A 119 0.85 -0.20 17.53
C GLN A 119 -0.48 -0.69 18.06
N LEU A 120 -1.29 -1.28 17.21
CA LEU A 120 -2.54 -1.91 17.57
C LEU A 120 -2.34 -3.41 17.82
N PRO A 121 -3.22 -4.06 18.60
CA PRO A 121 -3.29 -5.51 18.64
C PRO A 121 -3.57 -6.08 17.25
N LYS A 122 -2.90 -7.20 16.92
CA LYS A 122 -3.18 -7.90 15.66
C LYS A 122 -4.60 -8.48 15.72
N PRO A 123 -5.45 -8.20 14.71
CA PRO A 123 -6.76 -8.84 14.62
C PRO A 123 -6.63 -10.36 14.49
N GLU A 124 -7.59 -11.09 15.08
CA GLU A 124 -7.63 -12.54 14.96
C GLU A 124 -7.83 -12.94 13.47
N GLY A 125 -7.06 -13.94 13.02
CA GLY A 125 -7.12 -14.41 11.62
C GLY A 125 -6.44 -13.52 10.59
N ALA A 126 -5.86 -12.37 10.96
CA ALA A 126 -5.27 -11.40 10.02
C ALA A 126 -4.07 -11.96 9.24
N ASP A 127 -3.39 -13.01 9.70
CA ASP A 127 -2.19 -13.55 9.05
C ASP A 127 -2.42 -13.87 7.56
N TYR A 128 -3.58 -14.45 7.23
CA TYR A 128 -3.92 -14.78 5.85
C TYR A 128 -3.99 -13.52 4.96
N GLY A 129 -4.76 -12.52 5.38
CA GLY A 129 -4.91 -11.28 4.60
C GLY A 129 -3.62 -10.47 4.52
N ILE A 130 -2.80 -10.44 5.60
CA ILE A 130 -1.47 -9.81 5.58
C ILE A 130 -0.61 -10.38 4.44
N ILE A 131 -0.63 -11.71 4.27
CA ILE A 131 0.17 -12.39 3.24
C ILE A 131 -0.47 -12.29 1.85
N LYS A 132 -1.80 -12.23 1.77
CA LYS A 132 -2.51 -11.99 0.50
C LYS A 132 -2.39 -10.55 0.00
N GLY A 133 -1.97 -9.61 0.84
CA GLY A 133 -1.72 -8.23 0.49
C GLY A 133 -2.71 -7.22 1.05
N ALA A 134 -3.83 -7.64 1.65
CA ALA A 134 -4.77 -6.73 2.33
C ALA A 134 -5.58 -7.45 3.41
N TYR A 135 -5.95 -6.72 4.46
CA TYR A 135 -6.87 -7.20 5.49
C TYR A 135 -7.59 -6.01 6.15
N LYS A 136 -8.80 -6.25 6.66
CA LYS A 136 -9.59 -5.20 7.32
C LYS A 136 -9.05 -4.94 8.73
N VAL A 137 -8.81 -3.67 9.07
CA VAL A 137 -8.29 -3.22 10.37
C VAL A 137 -9.33 -2.49 11.21
N GLN A 138 -10.37 -1.96 10.57
CA GLN A 138 -11.44 -1.24 11.26
C GLN A 138 -12.74 -1.38 10.46
N GLU A 139 -13.82 -1.65 11.18
CA GLU A 139 -15.19 -1.57 10.67
C GLU A 139 -15.89 -0.34 11.27
N SER A 140 -16.88 0.16 10.56
CA SER A 140 -17.76 1.16 11.14
C SER A 140 -18.62 0.53 12.23
N GLU A 141 -18.74 1.23 13.35
CA GLU A 141 -19.61 0.81 14.48
C GLU A 141 -21.08 1.21 14.25
N ALA A 142 -21.36 2.07 13.29
CA ALA A 142 -22.68 2.61 13.02
C ALA A 142 -23.18 2.21 11.62
N GLU A 143 -24.43 1.78 11.55
CA GLU A 143 -25.12 1.62 10.28
C GLU A 143 -25.40 3.01 9.67
N SER A 144 -25.10 3.18 8.41
CA SER A 144 -25.34 4.40 7.64
C SER A 144 -25.74 4.02 6.22
N PRO A 145 -26.63 4.80 5.58
CA PRO A 145 -26.95 4.61 4.17
C PRO A 145 -25.76 4.94 3.25
N SER A 146 -24.85 5.79 3.69
CA SER A 146 -23.65 6.18 2.93
C SER A 146 -22.45 5.42 3.48
N GLN A 147 -21.80 4.66 2.61
CA GLN A 147 -20.65 3.82 2.95
C GLN A 147 -19.44 4.19 2.11
N ILE A 148 -18.25 4.12 2.71
CA ILE A 148 -16.98 4.34 2.04
C ILE A 148 -15.95 3.30 2.49
N ARG A 149 -15.10 2.86 1.59
CA ARG A 149 -13.95 2.00 1.90
C ARG A 149 -12.67 2.83 1.79
N ILE A 150 -11.78 2.71 2.78
CA ILE A 150 -10.50 3.42 2.76
C ILE A 150 -9.37 2.38 2.84
N LEU A 151 -8.50 2.39 1.84
CA LEU A 151 -7.31 1.54 1.79
C LEU A 151 -6.11 2.39 2.16
N GLY A 152 -5.38 1.99 3.21
CA GLY A 152 -4.13 2.65 3.62
C GLY A 152 -2.98 1.65 3.62
N SER A 153 -1.76 2.13 3.36
CA SER A 153 -0.54 1.32 3.47
C SER A 153 0.54 2.04 4.30
N GLY A 154 1.46 1.27 4.88
CA GLY A 154 2.55 1.83 5.67
C GLY A 154 2.08 2.88 6.68
N PRO A 155 2.85 3.99 6.87
CA PRO A 155 2.51 5.04 7.83
C PRO A 155 1.20 5.77 7.55
N ILE A 156 0.72 5.73 6.30
CA ILE A 156 -0.49 6.47 5.91
C ILE A 156 -1.76 5.80 6.42
N LEU A 157 -1.70 4.53 6.81
CA LEU A 157 -2.84 3.82 7.40
C LEU A 157 -3.42 4.55 8.63
N GLN A 158 -2.62 5.22 9.45
CA GLN A 158 -3.13 6.01 10.59
C GLN A 158 -4.04 7.15 10.12
N TYR A 159 -3.69 7.85 9.02
CA TYR A 159 -4.51 8.94 8.46
C TYR A 159 -5.82 8.42 7.86
N ALA A 160 -5.80 7.23 7.26
CA ALA A 160 -7.00 6.54 6.80
C ALA A 160 -7.96 6.25 7.97
N ARG A 161 -7.44 5.78 9.10
CA ARG A 161 -8.23 5.50 10.31
C ARG A 161 -8.78 6.78 10.96
N GLU A 162 -7.98 7.83 11.03
CA GLU A 162 -8.42 9.14 11.51
C GLU A 162 -9.53 9.72 10.62
N ALA A 163 -9.38 9.61 9.29
CA ALA A 163 -10.39 10.05 8.34
C ALA A 163 -11.71 9.28 8.51
N ALA A 164 -11.66 7.96 8.69
CA ALA A 164 -12.85 7.14 8.95
C ALA A 164 -13.58 7.58 10.23
N THR A 165 -12.84 7.87 11.30
CA THR A 165 -13.41 8.37 12.56
C THR A 165 -14.10 9.73 12.39
N GLN A 166 -13.46 10.66 11.65
CA GLN A 166 -14.03 11.99 11.41
C GLN A 166 -15.21 11.93 10.42
N LEU A 167 -15.15 11.09 9.38
CA LEU A 167 -16.29 10.85 8.48
C LEU A 167 -17.53 10.38 9.22
N GLN A 168 -17.37 9.46 10.15
CA GLN A 168 -18.47 8.98 11.00
C GLN A 168 -19.00 10.09 11.92
N SER A 169 -18.12 10.78 12.66
CA SER A 169 -18.54 11.74 13.69
C SER A 169 -19.09 13.05 13.12
N GLU A 170 -18.57 13.54 11.98
CA GLU A 170 -18.92 14.83 11.43
C GLU A 170 -19.90 14.78 10.24
N HIS A 171 -19.95 13.63 9.55
CA HIS A 171 -20.73 13.47 8.32
C HIS A 171 -21.70 12.28 8.33
N GLY A 172 -21.66 11.45 9.40
CA GLY A 172 -22.51 10.26 9.52
C GLY A 172 -22.21 9.17 8.46
N VAL A 173 -21.00 9.19 7.88
CA VAL A 173 -20.59 8.22 6.87
C VAL A 173 -19.99 6.98 7.52
N SER A 174 -20.54 5.81 7.23
CA SER A 174 -19.97 4.52 7.62
C SER A 174 -18.69 4.24 6.84
N SER A 175 -17.63 3.81 7.53
CA SER A 175 -16.33 3.61 6.87
C SER A 175 -15.69 2.30 7.29
N GLU A 176 -15.22 1.51 6.35
CA GLU A 176 -14.32 0.40 6.62
C GLU A 176 -12.89 0.78 6.20
N VAL A 177 -11.91 0.41 7.05
CA VAL A 177 -10.49 0.68 6.77
C VAL A 177 -9.73 -0.62 6.62
N TRP A 178 -8.95 -0.69 5.55
CA TRP A 178 -8.11 -1.83 5.22
C TRP A 178 -6.63 -1.44 5.23
N SER A 179 -5.80 -2.30 5.81
CA SER A 179 -4.35 -2.22 5.62
C SER A 179 -3.98 -2.99 4.36
N VAL A 180 -3.38 -2.30 3.39
CA VAL A 180 -2.85 -2.94 2.19
C VAL A 180 -1.35 -3.13 2.36
N THR A 181 -0.96 -4.34 2.70
CA THR A 181 0.43 -4.72 2.93
C THR A 181 1.20 -4.96 1.63
N SER A 182 0.50 -5.24 0.51
CA SER A 182 1.14 -5.43 -0.80
C SER A 182 0.18 -5.28 -1.97
N TYR A 183 0.22 -4.16 -2.65
CA TYR A 183 -0.45 -3.99 -3.95
C TYR A 183 0.13 -4.93 -5.02
N GLY A 184 1.43 -5.24 -4.92
CA GLY A 184 2.10 -6.16 -5.83
C GLY A 184 1.58 -7.60 -5.76
N GLU A 185 1.35 -8.12 -4.56
CA GLU A 185 0.83 -9.49 -4.39
C GLU A 185 -0.65 -9.58 -4.76
N LEU A 186 -1.47 -8.57 -4.42
CA LEU A 186 -2.86 -8.48 -4.88
C LEU A 186 -2.94 -8.50 -6.43
N ARG A 187 -2.08 -7.71 -7.09
CA ARG A 187 -1.99 -7.69 -8.56
C ARG A 187 -1.54 -9.03 -9.13
N ARG A 188 -0.52 -9.67 -8.54
CA ARG A 188 0.02 -10.95 -9.01
C ARG A 188 -1.07 -12.01 -8.99
N GLU A 189 -1.76 -12.15 -7.87
CA GLU A 189 -2.84 -13.11 -7.71
C GLU A 189 -4.02 -12.81 -8.62
N GLY A 190 -4.38 -11.54 -8.79
CA GLY A 190 -5.42 -11.12 -9.74
C GLY A 190 -5.10 -11.52 -11.18
N LEU A 191 -3.85 -11.33 -11.63
CA LEU A 191 -3.40 -11.75 -12.97
C LEU A 191 -3.40 -13.28 -13.13
N ASP A 192 -3.02 -14.02 -12.09
CA ASP A 192 -3.04 -15.49 -12.10
C ASP A 192 -4.49 -16.01 -12.18
N SER A 193 -5.40 -15.40 -11.43
CA SER A 193 -6.84 -15.71 -11.49
C SER A 193 -7.43 -15.42 -12.88
N GLU A 194 -7.10 -14.27 -13.49
CA GLU A 194 -7.51 -13.96 -14.86
C GLU A 194 -6.98 -14.97 -15.90
N ARG A 195 -5.71 -15.35 -15.73
CA ARG A 195 -5.11 -16.37 -16.60
C ARG A 195 -5.84 -17.72 -16.44
N HIS A 196 -6.11 -18.14 -15.19
CA HIS A 196 -6.88 -19.35 -14.92
C HIS A 196 -8.24 -19.29 -15.58
N ASN A 197 -9.01 -18.23 -15.38
CA ASN A 197 -10.35 -18.04 -15.92
C ASN A 197 -10.40 -18.05 -17.46
N ARG A 198 -9.38 -17.45 -18.09
CA ARG A 198 -9.26 -17.46 -19.55
C ARG A 198 -9.00 -18.87 -20.10
N LEU A 199 -8.27 -19.70 -19.36
CA LEU A 199 -7.94 -21.07 -19.77
C LEU A 199 -9.00 -22.08 -19.35
N ASN A 200 -9.79 -21.77 -18.31
CA ASN A 200 -10.81 -22.65 -17.74
C ASN A 200 -12.16 -21.91 -17.59
N PRO A 201 -12.85 -21.59 -18.72
CA PRO A 201 -14.02 -20.72 -18.69
C PRO A 201 -15.22 -21.32 -17.92
N GLN A 202 -15.20 -22.61 -17.63
CA GLN A 202 -16.25 -23.32 -16.87
C GLN A 202 -15.92 -23.42 -15.35
N GLU A 203 -14.69 -23.09 -14.94
CA GLU A 203 -14.21 -23.22 -13.56
C GLU A 203 -13.60 -21.88 -13.11
N GLN A 204 -14.41 -20.84 -13.13
CA GLN A 204 -13.93 -19.49 -12.81
C GLN A 204 -13.65 -19.32 -11.31
N VAL A 205 -12.58 -18.64 -11.01
CA VAL A 205 -12.20 -18.25 -9.65
C VAL A 205 -12.24 -16.73 -9.49
N SER A 206 -12.69 -16.25 -8.33
CA SER A 206 -12.61 -14.84 -7.98
C SER A 206 -11.23 -14.54 -7.44
N PRO A 207 -10.54 -13.49 -7.89
CA PRO A 207 -9.30 -13.06 -7.26
C PRO A 207 -9.57 -12.49 -5.86
N TYR A 208 -8.63 -12.70 -4.94
CA TYR A 208 -8.74 -12.22 -3.55
C TYR A 208 -9.03 -10.71 -3.46
N VAL A 209 -8.43 -9.92 -4.34
CA VAL A 209 -8.72 -8.48 -4.43
C VAL A 209 -10.19 -8.19 -4.74
N SER A 210 -10.85 -8.98 -5.59
CA SER A 210 -12.28 -8.83 -5.85
C SER A 210 -13.15 -9.42 -4.75
N GLU A 211 -12.68 -10.43 -4.03
CA GLU A 211 -13.38 -10.93 -2.83
C GLU A 211 -13.44 -9.85 -1.74
N CYS A 212 -12.36 -9.05 -1.62
CA CYS A 212 -12.28 -7.96 -0.66
C CYS A 212 -12.97 -6.67 -1.12
N PHE A 213 -12.87 -6.33 -2.41
CA PHE A 213 -13.15 -4.99 -2.93
C PHE A 213 -14.01 -5.00 -4.21
N GLY A 214 -14.62 -6.11 -4.57
CA GLY A 214 -15.37 -6.25 -5.83
C GLY A 214 -16.82 -5.76 -5.79
N ASP A 215 -17.32 -5.30 -4.64
CA ASP A 215 -18.64 -4.67 -4.49
C ASP A 215 -18.65 -3.20 -4.97
N ASP A 216 -19.81 -2.56 -4.94
CA ASP A 216 -19.99 -1.19 -5.44
C ASP A 216 -19.67 -0.10 -4.41
N ILE A 217 -19.10 -0.44 -3.24
CA ILE A 217 -18.71 0.56 -2.24
C ILE A 217 -17.59 1.45 -2.79
N PRO A 218 -17.78 2.79 -2.84
CA PRO A 218 -16.74 3.70 -3.30
C PRO A 218 -15.47 3.54 -2.44
N THR A 219 -14.33 3.40 -3.10
CA THR A 219 -13.06 3.06 -2.46
C THR A 219 -12.04 4.17 -2.67
N ILE A 220 -11.44 4.64 -1.57
CA ILE A 220 -10.33 5.62 -1.56
C ILE A 220 -9.06 4.88 -1.15
N ALA A 221 -8.08 4.83 -2.04
CA ALA A 221 -6.76 4.28 -1.73
C ALA A 221 -5.76 5.41 -1.49
N VAL A 222 -5.02 5.35 -0.39
CA VAL A 222 -4.04 6.35 -0.02
C VAL A 222 -2.70 5.72 0.33
N SER A 223 -1.61 6.28 -0.22
CA SER A 223 -0.26 5.72 -0.06
C SER A 223 0.79 6.82 0.00
N ASP A 224 1.92 6.54 0.69
CA ASP A 224 3.13 7.38 0.67
C ASP A 224 3.99 7.18 -0.60
N TYR A 225 3.45 6.44 -1.56
CA TYR A 225 4.02 6.18 -2.88
C TYR A 225 3.19 6.84 -3.98
N ILE A 226 3.75 6.92 -5.20
CA ILE A 226 3.04 7.45 -6.37
C ILE A 226 1.74 6.68 -6.63
N ALA A 227 0.75 7.38 -7.20
CA ALA A 227 -0.59 6.83 -7.45
C ALA A 227 -0.57 5.52 -8.25
N ALA A 228 0.41 5.35 -9.13
CA ALA A 228 0.59 4.11 -9.90
C ALA A 228 0.74 2.85 -9.04
N VAL A 229 1.14 2.97 -7.75
CA VAL A 229 1.25 1.81 -6.85
C VAL A 229 -0.14 1.30 -6.43
N PRO A 230 -1.01 2.10 -5.83
CA PRO A 230 -2.38 1.65 -5.55
C PRO A 230 -3.21 1.35 -6.82
N GLU A 231 -2.96 2.04 -7.93
CA GLU A 231 -3.63 1.79 -9.21
C GLU A 231 -3.40 0.39 -9.78
N MET A 232 -2.37 -0.33 -9.31
CA MET A 232 -2.09 -1.71 -9.74
C MET A 232 -3.29 -2.66 -9.60
N ILE A 233 -4.22 -2.38 -8.69
CA ILE A 233 -5.38 -3.25 -8.42
C ILE A 233 -6.71 -2.71 -8.97
N GLN A 234 -6.72 -1.51 -9.55
CA GLN A 234 -7.93 -0.79 -9.97
C GLN A 234 -8.91 -1.65 -10.79
N ARG A 235 -8.41 -2.49 -11.68
CA ARG A 235 -9.24 -3.31 -12.57
C ARG A 235 -10.09 -4.38 -11.87
N TRP A 236 -9.80 -4.71 -10.61
CA TRP A 236 -10.48 -5.72 -9.81
C TRP A 236 -11.31 -5.14 -8.67
N VAL A 237 -11.24 -3.82 -8.48
CA VAL A 237 -12.03 -3.10 -7.47
C VAL A 237 -13.34 -2.67 -8.11
N GLY A 238 -14.45 -2.93 -7.43
CA GLY A 238 -15.78 -2.49 -7.87
C GLY A 238 -16.04 -1.02 -7.53
N GLY A 239 -17.12 -0.47 -8.08
CA GLY A 239 -17.54 0.90 -7.81
C GLY A 239 -16.53 1.96 -8.25
N THR A 240 -16.57 3.11 -7.59
CA THR A 240 -15.62 4.21 -7.83
C THR A 240 -14.33 3.95 -7.06
N TYR A 241 -13.18 3.97 -7.75
CA TYR A 241 -11.86 3.86 -7.16
C TYR A 241 -11.09 5.16 -7.33
N THR A 242 -10.76 5.81 -6.22
CA THR A 242 -10.01 7.08 -6.19
C THR A 242 -8.68 6.86 -5.48
N VAL A 243 -7.58 7.30 -6.08
CA VAL A 243 -6.24 7.13 -5.54
C VAL A 243 -5.65 8.47 -5.12
N LEU A 244 -5.08 8.52 -3.93
CA LEU A 244 -4.27 9.62 -3.40
C LEU A 244 -2.82 9.12 -3.25
N GLY A 245 -1.90 9.70 -4.01
CA GLY A 245 -0.50 9.32 -4.04
C GLY A 245 0.44 10.52 -4.01
N THR A 246 1.73 10.23 -3.95
CA THR A 246 2.80 11.24 -3.81
C THR A 246 3.52 11.47 -5.14
N ASP A 247 2.76 11.75 -6.20
CA ASP A 247 3.32 12.02 -7.53
C ASP A 247 4.18 13.28 -7.54
N GLY A 248 5.22 13.28 -8.39
CA GLY A 248 6.20 14.36 -8.46
C GLY A 248 7.49 14.08 -7.67
N PHE A 249 8.30 15.10 -7.48
CA PHE A 249 9.53 15.04 -6.69
C PHE A 249 9.24 15.19 -5.19
N GLY A 250 10.12 14.64 -4.36
CA GLY A 250 10.13 14.91 -2.92
C GLY A 250 10.43 16.38 -2.60
N ARG A 251 10.24 16.78 -1.35
CA ARG A 251 10.46 18.17 -0.85
C ARG A 251 11.04 18.15 0.55
N SER A 252 11.79 19.20 0.89
CA SER A 252 12.27 19.41 2.26
C SER A 252 11.23 20.17 3.06
N ASP A 253 10.49 19.46 3.92
CA ASP A 253 9.51 20.04 4.82
C ASP A 253 9.24 19.09 6.00
N THR A 254 8.33 19.46 6.91
CA THR A 254 7.81 18.57 7.94
C THR A 254 6.87 17.52 7.32
N ARG A 255 6.67 16.37 8.00
CA ARG A 255 5.72 15.33 7.55
C ARG A 255 4.33 15.87 7.32
N GLU A 256 3.83 16.70 8.25
CA GLU A 256 2.51 17.30 8.15
C GLU A 256 2.35 18.15 6.89
N ASN A 257 3.31 19.03 6.62
CA ASN A 257 3.29 19.89 5.43
C ASN A 257 3.46 19.07 4.15
N LEU A 258 4.31 18.04 4.15
CA LEU A 258 4.48 17.13 3.00
C LEU A 258 3.18 16.37 2.71
N ARG A 259 2.52 15.80 3.72
CA ARG A 259 1.25 15.06 3.54
C ARG A 259 0.13 15.96 3.05
N ARG A 260 0.07 17.21 3.55
CA ARG A 260 -0.85 18.23 3.04
C ARG A 260 -0.50 18.63 1.61
N PHE A 261 0.79 18.77 1.28
CA PHE A 261 1.24 19.10 -0.07
C PHE A 261 0.86 18.02 -1.07
N PHE A 262 1.08 16.76 -0.75
CA PHE A 262 0.73 15.62 -1.59
C PHE A 262 -0.74 15.19 -1.49
N GLU A 263 -1.53 15.84 -0.62
CA GLU A 263 -2.96 15.54 -0.41
C GLU A 263 -3.21 14.09 -0.01
N ILE A 264 -2.37 13.57 0.91
CA ILE A 264 -2.50 12.24 1.51
C ILE A 264 -2.74 12.30 3.02
N ASP A 265 -3.07 13.49 3.55
CA ASP A 265 -3.44 13.71 4.93
C ASP A 265 -4.92 13.36 5.20
N THR A 266 -5.30 13.35 6.47
CA THR A 266 -6.67 13.04 6.92
C THR A 266 -7.72 13.90 6.21
N GLN A 267 -7.47 15.20 6.04
CA GLN A 267 -8.41 16.12 5.41
C GLN A 267 -8.62 15.80 3.92
N SER A 268 -7.55 15.49 3.21
CA SER A 268 -7.61 15.11 1.80
C SER A 268 -8.38 13.81 1.58
N ILE A 269 -8.18 12.82 2.48
CA ILE A 269 -8.93 11.56 2.46
C ILE A 269 -10.43 11.81 2.67
N ILE A 270 -10.79 12.67 3.63
CA ILE A 270 -12.19 13.05 3.89
C ILE A 270 -12.80 13.71 2.65
N ILE A 271 -12.11 14.66 2.04
CA ILE A 271 -12.62 15.36 0.84
C ILE A 271 -12.78 14.39 -0.33
N ALA A 272 -11.83 13.50 -0.56
CA ALA A 272 -11.93 12.47 -1.60
C ALA A 272 -13.12 11.53 -1.36
N SER A 273 -13.35 11.13 -0.11
CA SER A 273 -14.47 10.29 0.30
C SER A 273 -15.81 10.98 0.05
N LEU A 274 -15.96 12.21 0.54
CA LEU A 274 -17.19 13.01 0.34
C LEU A 274 -17.42 13.31 -1.14
N SER A 275 -16.36 13.52 -1.93
CA SER A 275 -16.47 13.75 -3.38
C SER A 275 -16.97 12.49 -4.10
N ALA A 276 -16.53 11.30 -3.70
CA ALA A 276 -17.03 10.04 -4.27
C ALA A 276 -18.52 9.87 -3.97
N LEU A 277 -18.94 10.08 -2.72
CA LEU A 277 -20.34 9.97 -2.29
C LEU A 277 -21.24 11.05 -2.90
N GLU A 278 -20.76 12.31 -3.01
CA GLU A 278 -21.52 13.40 -3.66
C GLU A 278 -21.75 13.09 -5.15
N ARG A 279 -20.74 12.59 -5.86
CA ARG A 279 -20.86 12.15 -7.26
C ARG A 279 -21.76 10.94 -7.42
N GLY A 280 -21.76 10.03 -6.46
CA GLY A 280 -22.65 8.87 -6.41
C GLY A 280 -24.10 9.20 -6.04
N GLY A 281 -24.38 10.44 -5.63
CA GLY A 281 -25.72 10.88 -5.19
C GLY A 281 -26.08 10.45 -3.75
N GLU A 282 -25.12 9.92 -3.01
CA GLU A 282 -25.30 9.50 -1.62
C GLU A 282 -25.13 10.65 -0.60
N MET A 283 -24.61 11.77 -1.06
CA MET A 283 -24.46 13.00 -0.28
C MET A 283 -25.02 14.21 -1.04
N PRO A 284 -25.52 15.25 -0.34
CA PRO A 284 -26.06 16.46 -0.98
C PRO A 284 -24.98 17.19 -1.81
N ILE A 285 -25.39 17.72 -2.96
CA ILE A 285 -24.53 18.56 -3.79
C ILE A 285 -24.06 19.78 -3.00
N GLY A 286 -22.76 20.05 -3.03
CA GLY A 286 -22.12 21.15 -2.30
C GLY A 286 -21.52 20.75 -0.95
N THR A 287 -21.66 19.51 -0.51
CA THR A 287 -21.04 18.97 0.71
C THR A 287 -19.51 19.14 0.68
N VAL A 288 -18.87 18.77 -0.43
CA VAL A 288 -17.41 18.93 -0.62
C VAL A 288 -17.00 20.41 -0.48
N LYS A 289 -17.70 21.32 -1.16
CA LYS A 289 -17.39 22.75 -1.12
C LYS A 289 -17.53 23.34 0.29
N GLN A 290 -18.59 22.96 1.01
CA GLN A 290 -18.82 23.40 2.38
C GLN A 290 -17.75 22.89 3.34
N THR A 291 -17.42 21.60 3.24
CA THR A 291 -16.40 20.94 4.08
C THR A 291 -15.00 21.51 3.80
N SER A 292 -14.61 21.67 2.53
CA SER A 292 -13.33 22.29 2.15
C SER A 292 -13.18 23.70 2.71
N LYS A 293 -14.25 24.51 2.65
CA LYS A 293 -14.24 25.86 3.24
C LYS A 293 -14.06 25.81 4.76
N ARG A 294 -14.74 24.90 5.45
CA ARG A 294 -14.63 24.69 6.91
C ARG A 294 -13.22 24.27 7.30
N MET A 295 -12.60 23.40 6.52
CA MET A 295 -11.23 22.89 6.75
C MET A 295 -10.14 23.86 6.26
N GLY A 296 -10.47 24.97 5.61
CA GLY A 296 -9.51 25.93 5.08
C GLY A 296 -8.71 25.39 3.88
N ILE A 297 -9.26 24.44 3.14
CA ILE A 297 -8.59 23.83 1.97
C ILE A 297 -8.79 24.76 0.76
N ASN A 298 -7.67 25.09 0.09
CA ASN A 298 -7.69 25.87 -1.14
C ASN A 298 -8.00 24.95 -2.34
N LEU A 299 -9.22 25.06 -2.88
CA LEU A 299 -9.65 24.29 -4.04
C LEU A 299 -9.01 24.71 -5.38
N ASN A 300 -8.33 25.87 -5.41
CA ASN A 300 -7.66 26.42 -6.60
C ASN A 300 -6.14 26.28 -6.51
N ARG A 301 -5.66 25.29 -5.81
CA ARG A 301 -4.24 25.03 -5.67
C ARG A 301 -3.65 24.61 -7.02
N GLU A 302 -2.45 25.13 -7.33
CA GLU A 302 -1.69 24.75 -8.52
C GLU A 302 -1.25 23.28 -8.48
N ASP A 303 -1.01 22.72 -9.65
CA ASP A 303 -0.66 21.29 -9.81
C ASP A 303 0.63 20.94 -9.03
N LYS A 304 0.66 19.73 -8.49
CA LYS A 304 1.76 19.19 -7.67
C LYS A 304 2.96 18.71 -8.50
N ALA A 305 2.77 18.56 -9.80
CA ALA A 305 3.77 17.97 -10.70
C ALA A 305 4.93 18.90 -11.06
N GLU A 306 4.90 20.18 -10.64
CA GLU A 306 5.96 21.15 -10.89
C GLU A 306 6.89 21.37 -9.69
#